data_c71578cfb5be1a9ef3422b1b94c61de6
#
_entry.id   c71578cfb5be1a9ef3422b1b94c61de6
#
_cell.length_a   1.000
_cell.length_b   1.000
_cell.length_c   1.000
_cell.angle_alpha   90.00
_cell.angle_beta   90.00
_cell.angle_gamma   90.00
#
_symmetry.space_group_name_H-M   'P 1'
#
loop_
_entity.id
_entity.type
_entity.pdbx_description
1 polymer ?
#
loop_
_entity_poly.entity_id
_entity_poly.type
_entity_poly.pdbx_seq_one_letter_code
_entity_poly.pdbx_strand_id
1 'polypeptide(L)'
;MTVQSLFAAVAAALLFLATLSFVASPSAGAQTTAGPAVSRDMIGIVVRDPWYEFGTHPAYPNRPNYIAQERMGQILAEAGVRRVRVEFLVRDRGAGSFAEQIARYDYFINEVAPRHGLSVMGLLGFGLVDIDPRDRAYGLIARTDTDPVYGGGVNPYMRLWLDRALQIMNRYQGRVAAYEILNEQNRLPAEQGFAGGEGIDPVLTGRLHTKLYRCFKRNECDHRSEDPAWRAGITLVIGGLHPRGSDMLLPSGRRLMTDRDYLVELYTSEPFSSYFGAYGAYPADALGYHPYPAEIRLAAPVEEEVGRIDQRLELLRLRLRQALQATSPAAAEVPLWITEIGYNAAYLQQNSAGQAAFLRAVYRQMAARSDVAVVFWFKYEDFPPLSGPNAQHWGIVRIPFVEDPRCPGGACYDPAGEPAFRREAYFTLREVAGLPVERRFLPLVGR
;
A
#
# COMPACT_ATOMS: atom_id res chain seq x y z
N MET A 1 -59.29 -7.06 -46.02
CA MET A 1 -60.36 -6.17 -45.55
C MET A 1 -59.63 -5.13 -44.72
N THR A 2 -59.18 -3.99 -45.36
CA THR A 2 -59.90 -2.72 -45.50
C THR A 2 -60.26 -2.16 -44.14
N VAL A 3 -59.78 -0.98 -43.74
CA VAL A 3 -60.03 0.40 -44.17
C VAL A 3 -59.01 1.27 -43.42
N GLN A 4 -58.07 1.98 -43.97
CA GLN A 4 -58.13 3.31 -44.58
C GLN A 4 -59.11 4.30 -43.96
N SER A 5 -58.60 5.38 -43.48
CA SER A 5 -58.85 6.80 -43.87
C SER A 5 -58.54 7.72 -42.71
N LEU A 6 -57.67 8.63 -42.96
CA LEU A 6 -57.86 10.07 -43.32
C LEU A 6 -58.39 10.92 -42.15
N PHE A 7 -57.58 11.89 -41.76
CA PHE A 7 -57.96 13.33 -41.94
C PHE A 7 -56.69 14.22 -41.80
N ALA A 8 -56.57 15.01 -42.81
CA ALA A 8 -55.59 16.07 -43.01
C ALA A 8 -56.14 17.42 -42.61
N ALA A 9 -55.24 18.38 -42.50
CA ALA A 9 -55.32 19.81 -42.59
C ALA A 9 -55.83 20.56 -41.33
N VAL A 10 -55.14 21.60 -40.90
CA VAL A 10 -55.07 22.93 -41.46
C VAL A 10 -53.93 23.74 -40.86
N ALA A 11 -53.14 24.35 -41.71
CA ALA A 11 -52.14 25.35 -41.41
C ALA A 11 -52.77 26.70 -41.05
N ALA A 12 -52.20 27.43 -40.09
CA ALA A 12 -52.27 28.88 -40.04
C ALA A 12 -50.98 29.43 -39.42
N ALA A 13 -50.29 30.16 -40.27
CA ALA A 13 -49.12 30.94 -39.94
C ALA A 13 -49.44 32.11 -39.05
N LEU A 14 -48.67 32.37 -38.03
CA LEU A 14 -48.53 33.70 -37.44
C LEU A 14 -47.04 33.94 -37.14
N LEU A 15 -46.41 34.68 -38.02
CA LEU A 15 -45.11 35.30 -37.77
C LEU A 15 -45.28 36.33 -36.65
N PHE A 16 -44.67 36.08 -35.49
CA PHE A 16 -44.30 37.11 -34.55
C PHE A 16 -42.79 37.22 -34.53
N LEU A 17 -42.24 38.24 -35.14
CA LEU A 17 -40.91 38.74 -34.95
C LEU A 17 -40.79 39.23 -33.49
N ALA A 18 -40.27 38.47 -32.60
CA ALA A 18 -39.76 38.93 -31.32
C ALA A 18 -38.24 39.03 -31.44
N THR A 19 -37.72 40.21 -31.60
CA THR A 19 -36.31 40.55 -31.45
C THR A 19 -35.93 40.35 -30.00
N LEU A 20 -35.44 39.16 -29.66
CA LEU A 20 -34.80 38.89 -28.38
C LEU A 20 -33.37 39.45 -28.44
N SER A 21 -33.18 40.61 -27.80
CA SER A 21 -31.87 41.10 -27.43
C SER A 21 -31.22 40.10 -26.44
N PHE A 22 -30.28 39.29 -26.93
CA PHE A 22 -29.42 38.50 -26.08
C PHE A 22 -28.51 39.46 -25.30
N VAL A 23 -28.92 39.80 -24.10
CA VAL A 23 -27.98 40.30 -23.08
C VAL A 23 -27.13 39.10 -22.69
N ALA A 24 -25.91 39.07 -23.19
CA ALA A 24 -24.90 38.10 -22.72
C ALA A 24 -24.68 38.35 -21.24
N SER A 25 -25.29 37.54 -20.39
CA SER A 25 -24.93 37.45 -18.99
C SER A 25 -23.46 37.02 -18.94
N PRO A 26 -22.59 37.71 -18.18
CA PRO A 26 -21.24 37.21 -17.97
C PRO A 26 -21.38 35.83 -17.35
N SER A 27 -20.82 34.83 -18.03
CA SER A 27 -20.67 33.47 -17.46
C SER A 27 -19.99 33.61 -16.11
N ALA A 28 -20.75 33.41 -15.04
CA ALA A 28 -20.17 33.22 -13.72
C ALA A 28 -19.18 32.07 -13.87
N GLY A 29 -17.91 32.42 -13.91
CA GLY A 29 -16.83 31.43 -13.89
C GLY A 29 -17.14 30.49 -12.76
N ALA A 30 -17.35 29.22 -13.06
CA ALA A 30 -17.49 28.20 -12.06
C ALA A 30 -16.24 28.30 -11.18
N GLN A 31 -16.38 28.93 -10.03
CA GLN A 31 -15.40 28.77 -8.95
C GLN A 31 -15.40 27.30 -8.65
N THR A 32 -14.46 26.58 -9.23
CA THR A 32 -14.11 25.26 -8.76
C THR A 32 -13.68 25.48 -7.31
N THR A 33 -14.57 25.17 -6.38
CA THR A 33 -14.21 25.12 -4.96
C THR A 33 -13.01 24.17 -4.88
N ALA A 34 -11.84 24.75 -4.62
CA ALA A 34 -10.63 23.96 -4.45
C ALA A 34 -10.96 22.97 -3.32
N GLY A 35 -10.93 21.68 -3.64
CA GLY A 35 -11.09 20.64 -2.62
C GLY A 35 -10.04 20.80 -1.52
N PRO A 36 -10.19 20.11 -0.38
CA PRO A 36 -9.24 20.22 0.73
C PRO A 36 -7.81 20.00 0.20
N ALA A 37 -6.88 20.86 0.64
CA ALA A 37 -5.49 20.74 0.27
C ALA A 37 -4.94 19.43 0.86
N VAL A 38 -4.28 18.64 0.04
CA VAL A 38 -3.63 17.39 0.49
C VAL A 38 -2.40 17.74 1.31
N SER A 39 -2.35 17.28 2.55
CA SER A 39 -1.13 17.42 3.37
C SER A 39 0.00 16.59 2.75
N ARG A 40 1.18 17.16 2.65
CA ARG A 40 2.37 16.42 2.17
C ARG A 40 2.71 15.24 3.07
N ASP A 41 2.39 15.31 4.37
CA ASP A 41 2.59 14.21 5.31
C ASP A 41 1.69 13.00 5.03
N MET A 42 0.61 13.19 4.26
CA MET A 42 -0.22 12.10 3.76
C MET A 42 0.42 11.38 2.58
N ILE A 43 1.34 12.02 1.84
CA ILE A 43 1.83 11.52 0.56
C ILE A 43 2.96 10.53 0.76
N GLY A 44 2.66 9.27 0.49
CA GLY A 44 3.60 8.17 0.51
C GLY A 44 3.72 7.45 -0.83
N ILE A 45 4.77 6.67 -0.98
CA ILE A 45 4.98 5.79 -2.12
C ILE A 45 5.59 4.47 -1.67
N VAL A 46 5.17 3.40 -2.32
CA VAL A 46 5.79 2.09 -2.15
C VAL A 46 7.05 2.07 -3.00
N VAL A 47 8.19 1.88 -2.34
CA VAL A 47 9.41 1.43 -3.00
C VAL A 47 9.56 -0.02 -2.58
N ARG A 48 9.82 -0.90 -3.52
CA ARG A 48 10.15 -2.25 -3.15
C ARG A 48 11.41 -2.23 -2.31
N ASP A 49 11.90 -3.36 -1.99
CA ASP A 49 13.13 -3.51 -1.26
C ASP A 49 14.29 -2.83 -2.02
N PRO A 50 14.98 -1.86 -1.42
CA PRO A 50 16.11 -1.20 -2.06
C PRO A 50 17.20 -2.17 -2.52
N TRP A 51 17.34 -3.31 -1.81
CA TRP A 51 18.23 -4.37 -2.24
C TRP A 51 17.70 -5.11 -3.46
N TYR A 52 16.40 -5.39 -3.51
CA TYR A 52 15.79 -6.13 -4.61
C TYR A 52 15.91 -5.38 -5.95
N GLU A 53 15.70 -4.08 -5.95
CA GLU A 53 15.68 -3.24 -7.15
C GLU A 53 16.99 -2.51 -7.37
N PHE A 54 17.66 -2.09 -6.28
CA PHE A 54 18.84 -1.26 -6.34
C PHE A 54 20.02 -1.78 -5.49
N GLY A 55 19.84 -2.88 -4.78
CA GLY A 55 20.84 -3.36 -3.83
C GLY A 55 22.08 -3.96 -4.50
N THR A 56 21.90 -5.11 -5.10
CA THR A 56 23.00 -5.83 -5.78
C THR A 56 22.78 -5.81 -7.27
N HIS A 57 23.71 -5.20 -7.98
CA HIS A 57 23.70 -5.16 -9.45
C HIS A 57 24.97 -5.86 -9.96
N PRO A 58 24.95 -6.56 -11.14
CA PRO A 58 26.15 -7.17 -11.69
C PRO A 58 27.33 -6.23 -11.86
N ALA A 59 27.07 -4.93 -12.08
CA ALA A 59 28.10 -3.90 -12.10
C ALA A 59 28.69 -3.59 -10.71
N TYR A 60 28.01 -3.98 -9.64
CA TYR A 60 28.41 -3.76 -8.25
C TYR A 60 28.19 -5.04 -7.40
N PRO A 61 28.88 -6.14 -7.74
CA PRO A 61 28.54 -7.46 -7.17
C PRO A 61 28.77 -7.58 -5.67
N ASN A 62 29.62 -6.69 -5.09
CA ASN A 62 30.02 -6.77 -3.69
C ASN A 62 29.39 -5.69 -2.80
N ARG A 63 28.49 -4.91 -3.31
CA ARG A 63 27.83 -3.83 -2.54
C ARG A 63 26.46 -3.49 -3.10
N PRO A 64 25.57 -2.89 -2.29
CA PRO A 64 24.34 -2.28 -2.77
C PRO A 64 24.59 -1.17 -3.80
N ASN A 65 23.63 -0.91 -4.66
CA ASN A 65 23.70 0.18 -5.63
C ASN A 65 23.31 1.51 -4.98
N TYR A 66 24.27 2.12 -4.29
CA TYR A 66 24.06 3.38 -3.59
C TYR A 66 23.71 4.55 -4.52
N ILE A 67 24.18 4.52 -5.77
CA ILE A 67 23.89 5.56 -6.76
C ILE A 67 22.40 5.57 -7.11
N ALA A 68 21.85 4.41 -7.42
CA ALA A 68 20.43 4.30 -7.72
C ALA A 68 19.53 4.61 -6.51
N GLN A 69 19.94 4.21 -5.30
CA GLN A 69 19.21 4.55 -4.08
C GLN A 69 19.19 6.06 -3.84
N GLU A 70 20.31 6.75 -4.03
CA GLU A 70 20.41 8.21 -3.92
C GLU A 70 19.51 8.90 -4.95
N ARG A 71 19.57 8.42 -6.21
CA ARG A 71 18.75 8.96 -7.28
C ARG A 71 17.26 8.79 -7.03
N MET A 72 16.86 7.62 -6.53
CA MET A 72 15.49 7.37 -6.08
C MET A 72 15.05 8.36 -5.00
N GLY A 73 15.85 8.54 -3.96
CA GLY A 73 15.55 9.49 -2.87
C GLY A 73 15.34 10.91 -3.39
N GLN A 74 16.21 11.38 -4.28
CA GLN A 74 16.10 12.67 -4.93
C GLN A 74 14.79 12.81 -5.74
N ILE A 75 14.49 11.84 -6.59
CA ILE A 75 13.29 11.85 -7.46
C ILE A 75 12.02 11.86 -6.61
N LEU A 76 11.99 11.09 -5.53
CA LEU A 76 10.85 11.04 -4.62
C LEU A 76 10.64 12.39 -3.91
N ALA A 77 11.70 13.01 -3.42
CA ALA A 77 11.62 14.34 -2.82
C ALA A 77 11.16 15.40 -3.83
N GLU A 78 11.68 15.36 -5.06
CA GLU A 78 11.23 16.21 -6.18
C GLU A 78 9.77 16.00 -6.51
N ALA A 79 9.24 14.75 -6.39
CA ALA A 79 7.83 14.45 -6.59
C ALA A 79 6.94 14.94 -5.44
N GLY A 80 7.52 15.41 -4.34
CA GLY A 80 6.76 15.87 -3.16
C GLY A 80 6.40 14.77 -2.19
N VAL A 81 6.92 13.57 -2.38
CA VAL A 81 6.76 12.44 -1.46
C VAL A 81 7.40 12.76 -0.12
N ARG A 82 6.72 12.36 0.97
CA ARG A 82 7.23 12.49 2.34
C ARG A 82 7.41 11.16 3.05
N ARG A 83 6.75 10.11 2.56
CA ARG A 83 6.81 8.80 3.18
C ARG A 83 7.16 7.73 2.16
N VAL A 84 7.99 6.79 2.56
CA VAL A 84 8.34 5.63 1.74
C VAL A 84 8.03 4.35 2.49
N ARG A 85 7.39 3.39 1.83
CA ARG A 85 7.16 2.06 2.36
C ARG A 85 8.20 1.12 1.77
N VAL A 86 9.01 0.52 2.65
CA VAL A 86 10.12 -0.37 2.31
C VAL A 86 9.85 -1.76 2.88
N GLU A 87 9.85 -2.78 2.07
CA GLU A 87 9.70 -4.16 2.50
C GLU A 87 11.07 -4.74 2.91
N PHE A 88 11.14 -5.33 4.10
CA PHE A 88 12.32 -6.07 4.55
C PHE A 88 12.25 -7.52 4.05
N LEU A 89 12.90 -7.78 2.92
CA LEU A 89 13.04 -9.13 2.36
C LEU A 89 14.38 -9.73 2.82
N VAL A 90 14.31 -10.57 3.82
CA VAL A 90 15.46 -11.25 4.40
C VAL A 90 15.28 -12.75 4.21
N ARG A 91 15.95 -13.32 3.23
CA ARG A 91 15.84 -14.73 2.89
C ARG A 91 17.07 -15.49 3.41
N ASP A 92 16.84 -16.62 4.06
CA ASP A 92 17.93 -17.45 4.59
C ASP A 92 18.74 -18.16 3.50
N ARG A 93 18.20 -18.28 2.28
CA ARG A 93 18.79 -19.10 1.24
C ARG A 93 19.93 -18.38 0.52
N GLY A 94 21.17 -18.67 0.92
CA GLY A 94 22.37 -18.42 0.12
C GLY A 94 22.86 -16.97 0.01
N ALA A 95 22.28 -16.03 0.75
CA ALA A 95 22.59 -14.61 0.61
C ALA A 95 23.35 -14.01 1.81
N GLY A 96 24.03 -14.82 2.59
CA GLY A 96 24.73 -14.40 3.82
C GLY A 96 23.86 -14.48 5.08
N SER A 97 24.42 -14.04 6.19
CA SER A 97 23.73 -14.01 7.49
C SER A 97 22.56 -13.02 7.48
N PHE A 98 21.64 -13.15 8.42
CA PHE A 98 20.55 -12.21 8.60
C PHE A 98 21.05 -10.76 8.78
N ALA A 99 22.12 -10.57 9.53
CA ALA A 99 22.73 -9.26 9.74
C ALA A 99 23.26 -8.64 8.44
N GLU A 100 23.89 -9.44 7.57
CA GLU A 100 24.37 -8.98 6.26
C GLU A 100 23.22 -8.62 5.33
N GLN A 101 22.15 -9.40 5.36
CA GLN A 101 20.96 -9.11 4.55
C GLN A 101 20.28 -7.81 4.98
N ILE A 102 20.16 -7.54 6.28
CA ILE A 102 19.61 -6.29 6.80
C ILE A 102 20.55 -5.11 6.47
N ALA A 103 21.84 -5.29 6.54
CA ALA A 103 22.83 -4.23 6.30
C ALA A 103 22.68 -3.59 4.90
N ARG A 104 22.04 -4.27 3.96
CA ARG A 104 21.77 -3.74 2.61
C ARG A 104 20.80 -2.56 2.60
N TYR A 105 19.96 -2.44 3.62
CA TYR A 105 19.03 -1.32 3.79
C TYR A 105 19.67 -0.10 4.47
N ASP A 106 20.85 -0.26 5.07
CA ASP A 106 21.47 0.76 5.92
C ASP A 106 21.65 2.10 5.20
N TYR A 107 22.20 2.07 3.99
CA TYR A 107 22.47 3.30 3.26
C TYR A 107 21.18 4.06 2.92
N PHE A 108 20.17 3.34 2.46
CA PHE A 108 18.88 3.98 2.16
C PHE A 108 18.23 4.57 3.41
N ILE A 109 18.17 3.79 4.49
CA ILE A 109 17.44 4.20 5.70
C ILE A 109 18.19 5.24 6.51
N ASN A 110 19.53 5.10 6.62
CA ASN A 110 20.31 5.97 7.50
C ASN A 110 20.81 7.23 6.81
N GLU A 111 21.00 7.20 5.49
CA GLU A 111 21.61 8.31 4.74
C GLU A 111 20.64 8.94 3.73
N VAL A 112 20.10 8.13 2.80
CA VAL A 112 19.30 8.66 1.69
C VAL A 112 17.97 9.23 2.19
N ALA A 113 17.21 8.47 2.94
CA ALA A 113 15.89 8.90 3.39
C ALA A 113 15.96 10.19 4.24
N PRO A 114 16.84 10.34 5.25
CA PRO A 114 16.98 11.58 6.00
C PRO A 114 17.45 12.76 5.14
N ARG A 115 18.41 12.55 4.23
CA ARG A 115 18.95 13.60 3.35
C ARG A 115 17.87 14.20 2.47
N HIS A 116 16.93 13.38 2.02
CA HIS A 116 15.83 13.81 1.15
C HIS A 116 14.52 14.09 1.92
N GLY A 117 14.56 14.09 3.24
CA GLY A 117 13.40 14.39 4.09
C GLY A 117 12.27 13.35 3.95
N LEU A 118 12.64 12.09 3.72
CA LEU A 118 11.72 10.96 3.60
C LEU A 118 11.59 10.25 4.95
N SER A 119 10.35 10.02 5.37
CA SER A 119 10.03 9.20 6.54
C SER A 119 9.78 7.76 6.08
N VAL A 120 10.46 6.80 6.71
CA VAL A 120 10.38 5.39 6.32
C VAL A 120 9.31 4.67 7.14
N MET A 121 8.45 3.90 6.47
CA MET A 121 7.65 2.82 7.03
C MET A 121 8.26 1.49 6.56
N GLY A 122 8.63 0.64 7.52
CA GLY A 122 9.15 -0.70 7.25
C GLY A 122 8.05 -1.75 7.22
N LEU A 123 7.95 -2.53 6.16
CA LEU A 123 7.08 -3.70 6.14
C LEU A 123 7.82 -4.91 6.71
N LEU A 124 7.25 -5.48 7.77
CA LEU A 124 7.69 -6.71 8.41
C LEU A 124 6.76 -7.86 7.99
N GLY A 125 6.96 -8.33 6.77
CA GLY A 125 6.15 -9.39 6.17
C GLY A 125 6.69 -10.80 6.48
N PHE A 126 6.16 -11.79 5.75
CA PHE A 126 6.68 -13.17 5.81
C PHE A 126 8.10 -13.31 5.28
N GLY A 127 8.54 -12.38 4.46
CA GLY A 127 9.91 -12.36 3.94
C GLY A 127 10.99 -12.26 5.02
N LEU A 128 10.62 -12.07 6.29
CA LEU A 128 11.56 -12.15 7.43
C LEU A 128 12.00 -13.57 7.74
N VAL A 129 11.20 -14.57 7.37
CA VAL A 129 11.53 -15.99 7.62
C VAL A 129 11.30 -16.76 6.33
N ASP A 130 12.35 -17.40 5.83
CA ASP A 130 12.25 -18.24 4.64
C ASP A 130 11.66 -19.60 5.00
N ILE A 131 10.35 -19.72 4.87
CA ILE A 131 9.67 -21.01 4.98
C ILE A 131 9.36 -21.48 3.58
N ASP A 132 9.66 -22.75 3.30
CA ASP A 132 9.23 -23.40 2.07
C ASP A 132 7.72 -23.16 1.89
N PRO A 133 7.26 -22.69 0.72
CA PRO A 133 5.83 -22.51 0.45
C PRO A 133 4.98 -23.76 0.69
N ARG A 134 5.60 -24.94 0.65
CA ARG A 134 4.95 -26.22 1.00
C ARG A 134 4.81 -26.43 2.50
N ASP A 135 5.73 -25.87 3.30
CA ASP A 135 5.71 -25.89 4.76
C ASP A 135 4.94 -24.69 5.34
N ARG A 136 4.62 -23.69 4.52
CA ARG A 136 3.58 -22.71 4.80
C ARG A 136 2.20 -23.35 4.91
N ALA A 137 2.12 -24.64 4.60
CA ALA A 137 0.98 -25.44 5.04
C ALA A 137 0.81 -25.21 6.53
N TYR A 138 -0.21 -24.50 6.87
CA TYR A 138 -0.76 -24.11 8.16
C TYR A 138 -0.46 -24.99 9.36
N GLY A 139 0.00 -26.20 9.18
CA GLY A 139 0.41 -27.11 10.25
C GLY A 139 1.55 -26.57 11.12
N LEU A 140 2.52 -25.86 10.55
CA LEU A 140 3.62 -25.26 11.33
C LEU A 140 3.19 -23.96 12.00
N ILE A 141 2.38 -23.15 11.33
CA ILE A 141 1.88 -21.87 11.86
C ILE A 141 0.80 -22.12 12.92
N ALA A 142 0.01 -23.17 12.77
CA ALA A 142 -1.07 -23.53 13.71
C ALA A 142 -0.56 -24.22 15.01
N ARG A 143 0.66 -24.74 15.03
CA ARG A 143 1.24 -25.33 16.26
C ARG A 143 1.58 -24.21 17.23
N THR A 144 0.97 -24.26 18.41
CA THR A 144 1.18 -23.29 19.47
C THR A 144 1.86 -23.98 20.64
N ASP A 145 3.12 -23.63 20.83
CA ASP A 145 3.93 -24.11 21.96
C ASP A 145 4.04 -23.02 23.03
N THR A 146 4.70 -23.32 24.13
CA THR A 146 5.10 -22.31 25.10
C THR A 146 6.56 -21.97 24.87
N ASP A 147 6.80 -20.75 24.40
CA ASP A 147 8.14 -20.24 24.17
C ASP A 147 8.71 -19.63 25.45
N PRO A 148 9.99 -19.89 25.81
CA PRO A 148 10.58 -19.37 27.04
C PRO A 148 10.72 -17.86 27.08
N VAL A 149 10.80 -17.19 25.91
CA VAL A 149 10.96 -15.73 25.80
C VAL A 149 9.62 -15.03 25.62
N TYR A 150 8.79 -15.52 24.69
CA TYR A 150 7.54 -14.88 24.30
C TYR A 150 6.30 -15.48 24.96
N GLY A 151 6.46 -16.59 25.70
CA GLY A 151 5.38 -17.24 26.41
C GLY A 151 4.45 -18.09 25.55
N GLY A 152 3.26 -18.38 26.05
CA GLY A 152 2.32 -19.28 25.41
C GLY A 152 1.83 -18.82 24.05
N GLY A 153 1.57 -19.78 23.16
CA GLY A 153 1.02 -19.56 21.83
C GLY A 153 2.06 -19.15 20.78
N VAL A 154 3.34 -19.29 21.04
CA VAL A 154 4.42 -18.97 20.10
C VAL A 154 5.12 -20.25 19.66
N ASN A 155 5.00 -20.57 18.40
CA ASN A 155 5.73 -21.69 17.78
C ASN A 155 7.13 -21.25 17.31
N PRO A 156 8.00 -22.16 16.89
CA PRO A 156 9.36 -21.83 16.45
C PRO A 156 9.42 -20.82 15.29
N TYR A 157 8.44 -20.85 14.39
CA TYR A 157 8.33 -19.88 13.30
C TYR A 157 8.05 -18.48 13.84
N MET A 158 7.02 -18.33 14.67
CA MET A 158 6.68 -17.06 15.29
C MET A 158 7.83 -16.52 16.11
N ARG A 159 8.54 -17.39 16.83
CA ARG A 159 9.76 -17.05 17.55
C ARG A 159 10.78 -16.39 16.66
N LEU A 160 11.15 -17.06 15.58
CA LEU A 160 12.17 -16.57 14.65
C LEU A 160 11.74 -15.25 13.98
N TRP A 161 10.46 -15.15 13.62
CA TRP A 161 9.90 -13.91 13.04
C TRP A 161 9.98 -12.75 14.05
N LEU A 162 9.59 -12.97 15.30
CA LEU A 162 9.63 -11.96 16.37
C LEU A 162 11.07 -11.51 16.65
N ASP A 163 12.01 -12.45 16.76
CA ASP A 163 13.43 -12.16 16.97
C ASP A 163 13.98 -11.27 15.84
N ARG A 164 13.66 -11.58 14.59
CA ARG A 164 14.11 -10.83 13.42
C ARG A 164 13.43 -9.46 13.31
N ALA A 165 12.14 -9.39 13.57
CA ALA A 165 11.41 -8.12 13.59
C ALA A 165 12.04 -7.15 14.61
N LEU A 166 12.27 -7.62 15.83
CA LEU A 166 12.88 -6.80 16.89
C LEU A 166 14.33 -6.42 16.58
N GLN A 167 15.10 -7.29 15.94
CA GLN A 167 16.45 -6.95 15.48
C GLN A 167 16.43 -5.82 14.44
N ILE A 168 15.51 -5.86 13.46
CA ILE A 168 15.33 -4.79 12.48
C ILE A 168 14.92 -3.48 13.18
N MET A 169 13.92 -3.56 14.06
CA MET A 169 13.41 -2.38 14.76
C MET A 169 14.50 -1.72 15.62
N ASN A 170 15.30 -2.52 16.32
CA ASN A 170 16.42 -2.01 17.12
C ASN A 170 17.55 -1.43 16.23
N ARG A 171 17.86 -2.07 15.07
CA ARG A 171 18.89 -1.55 14.14
C ARG A 171 18.56 -0.18 13.61
N TYR A 172 17.30 0.09 13.31
CA TYR A 172 16.85 1.35 12.71
C TYR A 172 16.16 2.28 13.72
N GLN A 173 16.58 2.20 14.96
CA GLN A 173 16.11 3.08 16.03
C GLN A 173 16.22 4.55 15.62
N GLY A 174 15.10 5.30 15.72
CA GLY A 174 15.03 6.72 15.36
C GLY A 174 15.13 7.04 13.86
N ARG A 175 15.18 6.02 13.00
CA ARG A 175 15.26 6.17 11.54
C ARG A 175 14.00 5.73 10.81
N VAL A 176 13.33 4.71 11.33
CA VAL A 176 12.06 4.21 10.81
C VAL A 176 10.94 4.72 11.71
N ALA A 177 9.96 5.40 11.13
CA ALA A 177 8.87 6.05 11.87
C ALA A 177 7.67 5.14 12.13
N ALA A 178 7.51 4.09 11.33
CA ALA A 178 6.40 3.15 11.44
C ALA A 178 6.81 1.76 10.96
N TYR A 179 6.16 0.75 11.49
CA TYR A 179 6.26 -0.62 10.99
C TYR A 179 4.89 -1.19 10.71
N GLU A 180 4.75 -1.73 9.51
CA GLU A 180 3.57 -2.50 9.11
C GLU A 180 3.83 -3.98 9.37
N ILE A 181 2.89 -4.62 10.05
CA ILE A 181 3.02 -5.99 10.54
C ILE A 181 2.23 -6.91 9.63
N LEU A 182 2.93 -7.70 8.83
CA LEU A 182 2.40 -8.56 7.79
C LEU A 182 1.84 -7.78 6.58
N ASN A 183 1.54 -8.50 5.49
CA ASN A 183 1.03 -7.94 4.24
C ASN A 183 -0.05 -8.84 3.65
N GLU A 184 -1.21 -8.29 3.37
CA GLU A 184 -2.35 -9.00 2.77
C GLU A 184 -2.60 -10.40 3.39
N GLN A 185 -2.54 -10.47 4.70
CA GLN A 185 -2.64 -11.71 5.47
C GLN A 185 -3.97 -12.46 5.28
N ASN A 186 -4.99 -11.78 4.75
CA ASN A 186 -6.28 -12.39 4.38
C ASN A 186 -6.29 -12.98 2.96
N ARG A 187 -5.16 -12.96 2.24
CA ARG A 187 -5.01 -13.46 0.87
C ARG A 187 -3.99 -14.59 0.80
N LEU A 188 -4.23 -15.59 -0.05
CA LEU A 188 -3.25 -16.66 -0.28
C LEU A 188 -2.18 -16.26 -1.30
N PRO A 189 -0.91 -16.68 -1.10
CA PRO A 189 0.19 -16.38 -2.00
C PRO A 189 -0.01 -16.88 -3.44
N ALA A 190 -0.75 -17.97 -3.62
CA ALA A 190 -0.95 -18.63 -4.92
C ALA A 190 -2.29 -18.32 -5.57
N GLU A 191 -3.11 -17.43 -5.01
CA GLU A 191 -4.38 -17.09 -5.63
C GLU A 191 -4.16 -16.33 -6.92
N GLN A 192 -4.59 -16.93 -8.01
CA GLN A 192 -4.63 -16.31 -9.35
C GLN A 192 -3.29 -15.86 -9.93
N GLY A 193 -2.17 -16.46 -9.53
CA GLY A 193 -0.85 -16.13 -10.09
C GLY A 193 -0.29 -14.79 -9.61
N PHE A 194 -0.90 -14.14 -8.63
CA PHE A 194 -0.35 -12.95 -7.98
C PHE A 194 0.48 -13.34 -6.77
N ALA A 195 1.76 -12.95 -6.78
CA ALA A 195 2.57 -12.93 -5.57
C ALA A 195 2.08 -11.80 -4.67
N GLY A 196 1.90 -12.01 -3.38
CA GLY A 196 1.65 -10.89 -2.49
C GLY A 196 0.77 -11.11 -1.29
N GLY A 197 0.08 -12.22 -1.15
CA GLY A 197 -0.70 -12.49 0.04
C GLY A 197 -0.01 -13.47 0.97
N GLU A 198 -0.27 -13.39 2.26
CA GLU A 198 0.38 -14.24 3.26
C GLU A 198 -0.54 -15.34 3.80
N GLY A 199 -1.84 -15.14 3.67
CA GLY A 199 -2.84 -16.16 3.99
C GLY A 199 -2.77 -16.70 5.41
N ILE A 200 -2.77 -15.84 6.43
CA ILE A 200 -2.73 -16.24 7.83
C ILE A 200 -4.11 -16.15 8.45
N ASP A 201 -4.35 -17.04 9.39
CA ASP A 201 -5.50 -17.01 10.27
C ASP A 201 -5.51 -15.73 11.14
N PRO A 202 -6.68 -15.07 11.37
CA PRO A 202 -6.79 -13.87 12.18
C PRO A 202 -6.28 -14.04 13.61
N VAL A 203 -6.48 -15.20 14.22
CA VAL A 203 -6.01 -15.48 15.60
C VAL A 203 -4.48 -15.51 15.65
N LEU A 204 -3.86 -16.15 14.65
CA LEU A 204 -2.38 -16.19 14.55
C LEU A 204 -1.80 -14.81 14.26
N THR A 205 -2.42 -14.06 13.35
CA THR A 205 -2.07 -12.64 13.10
C THR A 205 -2.19 -11.83 14.40
N GLY A 206 -3.29 -11.98 15.11
CA GLY A 206 -3.52 -11.31 16.37
C GLY A 206 -2.48 -11.65 17.43
N ARG A 207 -2.09 -12.93 17.50
CA ARG A 207 -1.07 -13.41 18.44
C ARG A 207 0.30 -12.84 18.12
N LEU A 208 0.73 -12.92 16.87
CA LEU A 208 2.01 -12.38 16.42
C LEU A 208 2.09 -10.87 16.65
N HIS A 209 1.06 -10.15 16.26
CA HIS A 209 0.97 -8.71 16.42
C HIS A 209 0.97 -8.28 17.90
N THR A 210 0.17 -8.95 18.74
CA THR A 210 0.12 -8.69 20.18
C THR A 210 1.45 -8.95 20.85
N LYS A 211 2.13 -10.06 20.53
CA LYS A 211 3.45 -10.37 21.09
C LYS A 211 4.48 -9.32 20.72
N LEU A 212 4.53 -8.91 19.44
CA LEU A 212 5.43 -7.84 19.01
C LEU A 212 5.11 -6.53 19.71
N TYR A 213 3.83 -6.15 19.80
CA TYR A 213 3.40 -4.91 20.45
C TYR A 213 3.78 -4.88 21.93
N ARG A 214 3.56 -5.97 22.67
CA ARG A 214 3.97 -6.12 24.07
C ARG A 214 5.47 -5.98 24.24
N CYS A 215 6.25 -6.71 23.43
CA CYS A 215 7.69 -6.63 23.47
C CYS A 215 8.20 -5.22 23.16
N PHE A 216 7.71 -4.64 22.10
CA PHE A 216 8.23 -3.38 21.58
C PHE A 216 7.70 -2.16 22.34
N LYS A 217 6.39 -2.06 22.51
CA LYS A 217 5.76 -0.90 23.17
C LYS A 217 5.75 -0.98 24.69
N ARG A 218 5.63 -2.19 25.24
CA ARG A 218 5.51 -2.42 26.68
C ARG A 218 6.80 -2.88 27.36
N ASN A 219 7.81 -3.22 26.58
CA ASN A 219 9.07 -3.77 27.10
C ASN A 219 8.88 -5.05 27.92
N GLU A 220 7.94 -5.90 27.50
CA GLU A 220 7.53 -7.11 28.22
C GLU A 220 8.22 -8.39 27.73
N CYS A 221 9.35 -8.29 27.05
CA CYS A 221 10.20 -9.44 26.70
C CYS A 221 11.69 -9.07 26.83
N ASP A 222 12.56 -10.07 26.74
CA ASP A 222 13.99 -9.90 27.01
C ASP A 222 14.77 -9.06 25.97
N HIS A 223 14.16 -8.80 24.80
CA HIS A 223 14.75 -7.92 23.79
C HIS A 223 14.53 -6.44 24.15
N ARG A 224 15.17 -6.00 25.23
CA ARG A 224 15.03 -4.62 25.71
C ARG A 224 15.88 -3.66 24.88
N SER A 225 15.30 -2.54 24.48
CA SER A 225 16.05 -1.35 24.10
C SER A 225 16.30 -0.52 25.35
N GLU A 226 17.47 0.07 25.44
CA GLU A 226 17.84 0.93 26.58
C GLU A 226 17.05 2.25 26.61
N ASP A 227 16.54 2.69 25.44
CA ASP A 227 15.72 3.92 25.34
C ASP A 227 14.27 3.61 24.96
N PRO A 228 13.35 3.56 25.93
CA PRO A 228 11.93 3.32 25.69
C PRO A 228 11.23 4.53 25.04
N ALA A 229 11.81 5.72 25.08
CA ALA A 229 11.15 6.95 24.60
C ALA A 229 10.95 6.92 23.08
N TRP A 230 11.93 6.45 22.31
CA TRP A 230 11.80 6.37 20.86
C TRP A 230 10.71 5.38 20.41
N ARG A 231 10.47 4.32 21.17
CA ARG A 231 9.46 3.31 20.88
C ARG A 231 8.05 3.86 20.93
N ALA A 232 7.79 4.82 21.85
CA ALA A 232 6.49 5.44 21.96
C ALA A 232 6.11 6.23 20.70
N GLY A 233 7.10 6.85 20.03
CA GLY A 233 6.89 7.59 18.78
C GLY A 233 6.72 6.73 17.52
N ILE A 234 7.00 5.44 17.59
CA ILE A 234 6.87 4.54 16.43
C ILE A 234 5.42 4.07 16.27
N THR A 235 4.89 4.16 15.07
CA THR A 235 3.55 3.64 14.74
C THR A 235 3.63 2.17 14.35
N LEU A 236 2.89 1.31 15.03
CA LEU A 236 2.71 -0.10 14.64
C LEU A 236 1.37 -0.24 13.91
N VAL A 237 1.44 -0.57 12.63
CA VAL A 237 0.32 -0.67 11.71
C VAL A 237 -0.08 -2.13 11.54
N ILE A 238 -1.36 -2.46 11.72
CA ILE A 238 -1.87 -3.77 11.28
C ILE A 238 -1.69 -3.84 9.76
N GLY A 239 -1.15 -4.93 9.26
CA GLY A 239 -0.84 -5.11 7.85
C GLY A 239 -2.04 -4.88 6.94
N GLY A 240 -1.79 -4.25 5.81
CA GLY A 240 -2.83 -3.90 4.85
C GLY A 240 -3.63 -5.11 4.39
N LEU A 241 -4.94 -5.09 4.62
CA LEU A 241 -5.83 -6.14 4.17
C LEU A 241 -6.15 -5.98 2.68
N HIS A 242 -6.18 -7.10 1.97
CA HIS A 242 -6.62 -7.15 0.59
C HIS A 242 -8.15 -7.12 0.50
N PRO A 243 -8.77 -6.29 -0.37
CA PRO A 243 -10.22 -6.26 -0.51
C PRO A 243 -10.73 -7.58 -1.11
N ARG A 244 -11.64 -8.22 -0.43
CA ARG A 244 -12.30 -9.45 -0.86
C ARG A 244 -13.82 -9.31 -0.75
N GLY A 245 -14.52 -9.52 -1.85
CA GLY A 245 -15.97 -9.32 -1.90
C GLY A 245 -16.79 -10.41 -1.20
N SER A 246 -16.27 -11.65 -1.15
CA SER A 246 -16.95 -12.80 -0.56
C SER A 246 -15.96 -13.77 0.07
N ASP A 247 -16.45 -14.54 1.04
CA ASP A 247 -15.71 -15.66 1.60
C ASP A 247 -15.53 -16.77 0.56
N MET A 248 -14.45 -17.52 0.71
CA MET A 248 -14.16 -18.69 -0.10
C MET A 248 -13.74 -19.85 0.80
N LEU A 249 -14.29 -21.02 0.56
CA LEU A 249 -13.83 -22.26 1.19
C LEU A 249 -12.85 -22.96 0.24
N LEU A 250 -11.64 -23.16 0.70
CA LEU A 250 -10.61 -23.88 -0.07
C LEU A 250 -10.85 -25.40 0.01
N PRO A 251 -10.30 -26.18 -0.97
CA PRO A 251 -10.34 -27.64 -0.91
C PRO A 251 -9.71 -28.23 0.37
N SER A 252 -8.79 -27.50 1.00
CA SER A 252 -8.22 -27.86 2.29
C SER A 252 -9.16 -27.72 3.49
N GLY A 253 -10.40 -27.27 3.28
CA GLY A 253 -11.35 -26.94 4.34
C GLY A 253 -11.13 -25.58 4.99
N ARG A 254 -10.15 -24.82 4.52
CA ARG A 254 -9.84 -23.50 5.06
C ARG A 254 -10.76 -22.44 4.46
N ARG A 255 -11.23 -21.52 5.30
CA ARG A 255 -12.02 -20.35 4.90
C ARG A 255 -11.09 -19.16 4.66
N LEU A 256 -11.20 -18.56 3.48
CA LEU A 256 -10.68 -17.22 3.20
C LEU A 256 -11.80 -16.23 3.43
N MET A 257 -11.57 -15.27 4.27
CA MET A 257 -12.59 -14.32 4.71
C MET A 257 -12.56 -13.04 3.87
N THR A 258 -13.68 -12.35 3.85
CA THR A 258 -13.69 -10.96 3.43
C THR A 258 -12.73 -10.15 4.31
N ASP A 259 -12.22 -9.04 3.79
CA ASP A 259 -11.40 -8.09 4.56
C ASP A 259 -12.12 -7.62 5.85
N ARG A 260 -13.42 -7.39 5.76
CA ARG A 260 -14.27 -6.95 6.89
C ARG A 260 -14.41 -8.02 7.97
N ASP A 261 -14.72 -9.25 7.57
CA ASP A 261 -14.88 -10.34 8.54
C ASP A 261 -13.54 -10.77 9.12
N TYR A 262 -12.48 -10.73 8.32
CA TYR A 262 -11.11 -10.94 8.82
C TYR A 262 -10.75 -9.95 9.92
N LEU A 263 -11.04 -8.66 9.70
CA LEU A 263 -10.78 -7.61 10.68
C LEU A 263 -11.60 -7.82 11.96
N VAL A 264 -12.87 -8.19 11.85
CA VAL A 264 -13.72 -8.51 12.99
C VAL A 264 -13.14 -9.68 13.78
N GLU A 265 -12.79 -10.78 13.11
CA GLU A 265 -12.21 -11.95 13.78
C GLU A 265 -10.86 -11.64 14.44
N LEU A 266 -10.04 -10.78 13.82
CA LEU A 266 -8.79 -10.31 14.42
C LEU A 266 -9.03 -9.55 15.73
N TYR A 267 -9.94 -8.56 15.72
CA TYR A 267 -10.21 -7.73 16.90
C TYR A 267 -10.95 -8.47 18.00
N THR A 268 -11.76 -9.46 17.65
CA THR A 268 -12.47 -10.32 18.63
C THR A 268 -11.68 -11.56 19.03
N SER A 269 -10.52 -11.79 18.40
CA SER A 269 -9.64 -12.92 18.74
C SER A 269 -9.15 -12.84 20.19
N GLU A 270 -8.85 -14.00 20.77
CA GLU A 270 -8.35 -14.07 22.15
C GLU A 270 -7.13 -13.17 22.39
N PRO A 271 -6.09 -13.14 21.52
CA PRO A 271 -4.93 -12.28 21.75
C PRO A 271 -5.27 -10.79 21.82
N PHE A 272 -6.15 -10.29 20.95
CA PHE A 272 -6.54 -8.89 20.92
C PHE A 272 -7.49 -8.53 22.07
N SER A 273 -8.50 -9.37 22.32
CA SER A 273 -9.47 -9.14 23.40
C SER A 273 -8.83 -9.23 24.80
N SER A 274 -7.93 -10.19 25.02
CA SER A 274 -7.17 -10.30 26.26
C SER A 274 -6.24 -9.09 26.46
N TYR A 275 -5.59 -8.61 25.40
CA TYR A 275 -4.78 -7.39 25.47
C TYR A 275 -5.66 -6.18 25.81
N PHE A 276 -6.80 -6.03 25.13
CA PHE A 276 -7.75 -4.96 25.42
C PHE A 276 -8.26 -5.01 26.86
N GLY A 277 -8.59 -6.18 27.37
CA GLY A 277 -9.01 -6.38 28.76
C GLY A 277 -7.94 -5.96 29.79
N ALA A 278 -6.66 -6.15 29.44
CA ALA A 278 -5.54 -5.80 30.32
C ALA A 278 -5.16 -4.31 30.27
N TYR A 279 -5.31 -3.65 29.11
CA TYR A 279 -4.75 -2.31 28.89
C TYR A 279 -5.76 -1.25 28.46
N GLY A 280 -7.00 -1.59 28.19
CA GLY A 280 -8.06 -0.68 27.74
C GLY A 280 -7.87 -0.14 26.32
N ALA A 281 -6.94 -0.73 25.55
CA ALA A 281 -6.66 -0.37 24.15
C ALA A 281 -6.26 -1.63 23.36
N TYR A 282 -6.49 -1.64 22.07
CA TYR A 282 -5.99 -2.71 21.20
C TYR A 282 -4.49 -2.56 20.90
N PRO A 283 -3.77 -3.65 20.62
CA PRO A 283 -2.33 -3.60 20.37
C PRO A 283 -1.99 -3.10 18.97
N ALA A 284 -2.54 -1.96 18.54
CA ALA A 284 -2.31 -1.38 17.22
C ALA A 284 -2.43 0.14 17.30
N ASP A 285 -1.54 0.85 16.58
CA ASP A 285 -1.58 2.31 16.50
C ASP A 285 -2.28 2.79 15.22
N ALA A 286 -2.37 1.95 14.19
CA ALA A 286 -3.06 2.22 12.93
C ALA A 286 -3.52 0.91 12.25
N LEU A 287 -4.47 1.04 11.32
CA LEU A 287 -4.98 -0.05 10.49
C LEU A 287 -4.56 0.15 9.05
N GLY A 288 -3.77 -0.78 8.51
CA GLY A 288 -3.41 -0.83 7.10
C GLY A 288 -4.54 -1.36 6.23
N TYR A 289 -4.66 -0.82 5.03
CA TYR A 289 -5.62 -1.30 4.05
C TYR A 289 -5.14 -1.05 2.61
N HIS A 290 -5.44 -2.00 1.71
CA HIS A 290 -5.10 -1.94 0.28
C HIS A 290 -6.35 -1.84 -0.58
N PRO A 291 -7.03 -0.70 -0.64
CA PRO A 291 -8.33 -0.57 -1.31
C PRO A 291 -8.18 -0.52 -2.85
N TYR A 292 -7.44 -1.46 -3.43
CA TYR A 292 -7.38 -1.57 -4.88
C TYR A 292 -8.80 -1.68 -5.46
N PRO A 293 -9.05 -1.13 -6.65
CA PRO A 293 -10.28 -1.38 -7.38
C PRO A 293 -10.56 -2.88 -7.45
N ALA A 294 -11.80 -3.29 -7.29
CA ALA A 294 -12.20 -4.71 -7.30
C ALA A 294 -11.78 -5.43 -8.59
N GLU A 295 -11.70 -4.68 -9.66
CA GLU A 295 -11.07 -5.08 -10.91
C GLU A 295 -9.86 -4.18 -11.11
N ILE A 296 -8.68 -4.78 -11.26
CA ILE A 296 -7.45 -4.10 -11.66
C ILE A 296 -7.64 -3.35 -12.99
N ARG A 297 -8.71 -3.63 -13.68
CA ARG A 297 -9.20 -2.99 -14.89
C ARG A 297 -10.29 -2.00 -14.51
N LEU A 298 -10.00 -0.71 -14.55
CA LEU A 298 -11.04 0.30 -14.35
C LEU A 298 -12.01 0.26 -15.53
N ALA A 299 -13.12 -0.44 -15.33
CA ALA A 299 -14.23 -0.46 -16.29
C ALA A 299 -15.12 0.77 -16.14
N ALA A 300 -15.09 1.41 -14.98
CA ALA A 300 -15.90 2.59 -14.64
C ALA A 300 -15.07 3.89 -14.71
N PRO A 301 -15.73 5.06 -14.80
CA PRO A 301 -15.09 6.35 -14.60
C PRO A 301 -14.30 6.42 -13.28
N VAL A 302 -13.23 7.17 -13.29
CA VAL A 302 -12.29 7.28 -12.14
C VAL A 302 -13.02 7.70 -10.87
N GLU A 303 -13.93 8.65 -10.96
CA GLU A 303 -14.69 9.19 -9.82
C GLU A 303 -15.60 8.12 -9.20
N GLU A 304 -16.20 7.28 -10.03
CA GLU A 304 -17.05 6.17 -9.57
C GLU A 304 -16.23 5.12 -8.84
N GLU A 305 -15.05 4.75 -9.36
CA GLU A 305 -14.16 3.80 -8.70
C GLU A 305 -13.65 4.33 -7.36
N VAL A 306 -13.29 5.61 -7.29
CA VAL A 306 -12.87 6.25 -6.04
C VAL A 306 -14.04 6.31 -5.05
N GLY A 307 -15.26 6.58 -5.53
CA GLY A 307 -16.48 6.49 -4.70
C GLY A 307 -16.73 5.08 -4.14
N ARG A 308 -16.48 4.03 -4.91
CA ARG A 308 -16.57 2.63 -4.44
C ARG A 308 -15.51 2.32 -3.39
N ILE A 309 -14.29 2.86 -3.54
CA ILE A 309 -13.24 2.74 -2.54
C ILE A 309 -13.69 3.40 -1.24
N ASP A 310 -14.21 4.61 -1.30
CA ASP A 310 -14.72 5.34 -0.14
C ASP A 310 -15.82 4.56 0.60
N GLN A 311 -16.81 4.06 -0.13
CA GLN A 311 -17.86 3.20 0.44
C GLN A 311 -17.29 1.95 1.11
N ARG A 312 -16.26 1.35 0.55
CA ARG A 312 -15.61 0.17 1.13
C ARG A 312 -14.94 0.51 2.45
N LEU A 313 -14.27 1.65 2.57
CA LEU A 313 -13.69 2.13 3.82
C LEU A 313 -14.78 2.37 4.88
N GLU A 314 -15.91 2.96 4.51
CA GLU A 314 -17.05 3.13 5.42
C GLU A 314 -17.60 1.79 5.91
N LEU A 315 -17.80 0.83 5.01
CA LEU A 315 -18.28 -0.50 5.36
C LEU A 315 -17.30 -1.26 6.27
N LEU A 316 -16.01 -1.10 6.06
CA LEU A 316 -14.97 -1.68 6.92
C LEU A 316 -15.10 -1.13 8.36
N ARG A 317 -15.19 0.19 8.50
CA ARG A 317 -15.38 0.87 9.79
C ARG A 317 -16.69 0.49 10.46
N LEU A 318 -17.78 0.54 9.71
CA LEU A 318 -19.10 0.20 10.22
C LEU A 318 -19.13 -1.23 10.77
N ARG A 319 -18.59 -2.18 10.02
CA ARG A 319 -18.56 -3.59 10.42
C ARG A 319 -17.75 -3.81 11.70
N LEU A 320 -16.59 -3.14 11.82
CA LEU A 320 -15.77 -3.20 13.02
C LEU A 320 -16.48 -2.57 14.23
N ARG A 321 -17.07 -1.39 14.09
CA ARG A 321 -17.85 -0.75 15.17
C ARG A 321 -19.00 -1.63 15.65
N GLN A 322 -19.74 -2.24 14.73
CA GLN A 322 -20.84 -3.14 15.07
C GLN A 322 -20.37 -4.36 15.86
N ALA A 323 -19.22 -4.94 15.49
CA ALA A 323 -18.68 -6.09 16.19
C ALA A 323 -18.16 -5.73 17.61
N LEU A 324 -17.68 -4.52 17.79
CA LEU A 324 -17.08 -4.06 19.05
C LEU A 324 -18.02 -3.23 19.94
N GLN A 325 -19.31 -3.14 19.61
CA GLN A 325 -20.29 -2.34 20.38
C GLN A 325 -20.34 -2.67 21.87
N ALA A 326 -20.09 -3.94 22.23
CA ALA A 326 -20.11 -4.40 23.62
C ALA A 326 -18.81 -4.05 24.40
N THR A 327 -17.72 -3.72 23.71
CA THR A 327 -16.39 -3.54 24.35
C THR A 327 -15.90 -2.12 24.36
N SER A 328 -15.83 -1.44 23.28
CA SER A 328 -15.62 0.03 23.17
C SER A 328 -15.56 0.45 21.69
N PRO A 329 -16.50 1.25 21.19
CA PRO A 329 -16.43 1.79 19.83
C PRO A 329 -15.21 2.70 19.59
N ALA A 330 -14.79 3.45 20.61
CA ALA A 330 -13.65 4.36 20.49
C ALA A 330 -12.31 3.65 20.24
N ALA A 331 -12.14 2.44 20.73
CA ALA A 331 -10.93 1.65 20.50
C ALA A 331 -10.78 1.17 19.04
N ALA A 332 -11.86 1.19 18.26
CA ALA A 332 -11.84 0.85 16.83
C ALA A 332 -11.47 2.05 15.94
N GLU A 333 -11.27 3.22 16.51
CA GLU A 333 -11.03 4.47 15.77
C GLU A 333 -9.55 4.79 15.54
N VAL A 334 -8.70 3.77 15.49
CA VAL A 334 -7.30 3.97 15.04
C VAL A 334 -7.28 4.50 13.60
N PRO A 335 -6.33 5.39 13.25
CA PRO A 335 -6.25 5.96 11.91
C PRO A 335 -6.06 4.86 10.84
N LEU A 336 -6.68 5.08 9.68
CA LEU A 336 -6.44 4.26 8.49
C LEU A 336 -5.18 4.74 7.79
N TRP A 337 -4.34 3.79 7.44
CA TRP A 337 -3.21 3.96 6.55
C TRP A 337 -3.49 3.16 5.28
N ILE A 338 -3.66 3.85 4.17
CA ILE A 338 -3.73 3.19 2.86
C ILE A 338 -2.31 2.81 2.49
N THR A 339 -1.90 1.59 2.87
CA THR A 339 -0.51 1.15 2.75
C THR A 339 -0.14 0.68 1.35
N GLU A 340 -1.16 0.43 0.51
CA GLU A 340 -1.01 0.31 -0.95
C GLU A 340 -2.30 0.74 -1.66
N ILE A 341 -2.14 1.54 -2.71
CA ILE A 341 -3.15 1.78 -3.73
C ILE A 341 -2.46 2.19 -5.03
N GLY A 342 -2.90 1.66 -6.14
CA GLY A 342 -2.25 1.93 -7.41
C GLY A 342 -3.13 1.64 -8.62
N TYR A 343 -2.58 1.92 -9.79
CA TYR A 343 -3.22 1.78 -11.07
C TYR A 343 -2.21 1.34 -12.12
N ASN A 344 -2.42 0.19 -12.74
CA ASN A 344 -1.54 -0.29 -13.79
C ASN A 344 -1.87 0.34 -15.15
N ALA A 345 -1.01 1.22 -15.62
CA ALA A 345 -1.19 1.93 -16.88
C ALA A 345 -1.11 1.04 -18.15
N ALA A 346 -0.76 -0.25 -17.99
CA ALA A 346 -0.70 -1.19 -19.11
C ALA A 346 -2.05 -1.86 -19.42
N TYR A 347 -3.00 -1.85 -18.48
CA TYR A 347 -4.26 -2.55 -18.69
C TYR A 347 -5.19 -1.77 -19.61
N LEU A 348 -5.73 -2.45 -20.64
CA LEU A 348 -6.82 -2.02 -21.55
C LEU A 348 -6.77 -0.51 -21.83
N GLN A 349 -6.51 0.01 -22.90
CA GLN A 349 -6.61 1.45 -23.25
C GLN A 349 -6.25 2.46 -22.13
N GLN A 350 -5.90 1.95 -20.96
CA GLN A 350 -5.48 2.71 -19.81
C GLN A 350 -4.07 3.19 -20.09
N ASN A 351 -3.89 4.48 -20.03
CA ASN A 351 -2.64 5.14 -20.33
C ASN A 351 -2.13 5.90 -19.10
N SER A 352 -1.03 6.56 -19.24
CA SER A 352 -0.47 7.41 -18.17
C SER A 352 -1.47 8.49 -17.69
N ALA A 353 -2.36 8.96 -18.55
CA ALA A 353 -3.37 9.95 -18.16
C ALA A 353 -4.43 9.37 -17.23
N GLY A 354 -4.88 8.13 -17.47
CA GLY A 354 -5.79 7.41 -16.57
C GLY A 354 -5.15 7.16 -15.21
N GLN A 355 -3.89 6.73 -15.17
CA GLN A 355 -3.13 6.55 -13.93
C GLN A 355 -3.04 7.87 -13.14
N ALA A 356 -2.75 8.98 -13.83
CA ALA A 356 -2.64 10.30 -13.22
C ALA A 356 -4.00 10.81 -12.70
N ALA A 357 -5.08 10.60 -13.44
CA ALA A 357 -6.43 10.98 -13.03
C ALA A 357 -6.86 10.21 -11.77
N PHE A 358 -6.63 8.90 -11.73
CA PHE A 358 -6.94 8.07 -10.58
C PHE A 358 -6.12 8.46 -9.35
N LEU A 359 -4.82 8.69 -9.50
CA LEU A 359 -3.96 9.18 -8.42
C LEU A 359 -4.51 10.48 -7.82
N ARG A 360 -4.83 11.47 -8.67
CA ARG A 360 -5.38 12.74 -8.22
C ARG A 360 -6.69 12.59 -7.45
N ALA A 361 -7.60 11.78 -7.98
CA ALA A 361 -8.90 11.53 -7.36
C ALA A 361 -8.77 10.83 -6.02
N VAL A 362 -7.91 9.80 -5.92
CA VAL A 362 -7.63 9.08 -4.67
C VAL A 362 -7.11 10.03 -3.60
N TYR A 363 -6.05 10.80 -3.88
CA TYR A 363 -5.49 11.70 -2.86
C TYR A 363 -6.48 12.77 -2.41
N ARG A 364 -7.29 13.33 -3.31
CA ARG A 364 -8.34 14.28 -2.96
C ARG A 364 -9.43 13.66 -2.08
N GLN A 365 -9.88 12.46 -2.42
CA GLN A 365 -10.89 11.74 -1.65
C GLN A 365 -10.35 11.38 -0.26
N MET A 366 -9.14 10.85 -0.18
CA MET A 366 -8.55 10.46 1.10
C MET A 366 -8.24 11.68 1.98
N ALA A 367 -7.85 12.81 1.41
CA ALA A 367 -7.65 14.06 2.15
C ALA A 367 -8.96 14.67 2.70
N ALA A 368 -10.10 14.33 2.10
CA ALA A 368 -11.41 14.73 2.63
C ALA A 368 -11.85 13.89 3.84
N ARG A 369 -11.19 12.77 4.11
CA ARG A 369 -11.50 11.87 5.22
C ARG A 369 -10.65 12.20 6.44
N SER A 370 -11.30 12.41 7.58
CA SER A 370 -10.61 12.66 8.86
C SER A 370 -9.97 11.42 9.48
N ASP A 371 -10.39 10.21 9.03
CA ASP A 371 -9.89 8.94 9.56
C ASP A 371 -8.73 8.35 8.74
N VAL A 372 -8.37 8.93 7.59
CA VAL A 372 -7.22 8.51 6.77
C VAL A 372 -6.02 9.41 7.05
N ALA A 373 -4.94 8.84 7.56
CA ALA A 373 -3.73 9.58 7.91
C ALA A 373 -2.67 9.60 6.81
N VAL A 374 -2.50 8.48 6.10
CA VAL A 374 -1.42 8.30 5.11
C VAL A 374 -1.93 7.48 3.92
N VAL A 375 -1.42 7.82 2.73
CA VAL A 375 -1.69 7.06 1.49
C VAL A 375 -0.37 6.76 0.80
N PHE A 376 -0.08 5.48 0.59
CA PHE A 376 1.07 5.02 -0.18
C PHE A 376 0.63 4.60 -1.57
N TRP A 377 1.10 5.35 -2.57
CA TRP A 377 0.91 4.98 -3.97
C TRP A 377 1.78 3.79 -4.35
N PHE A 378 1.20 2.78 -4.97
CA PHE A 378 1.91 1.64 -5.54
C PHE A 378 2.11 1.91 -7.04
N LYS A 379 3.32 2.26 -7.57
CA LYS A 379 4.60 2.31 -6.84
C LYS A 379 5.58 3.29 -7.53
N TYR A 380 6.85 3.26 -7.12
CA TYR A 380 7.90 4.14 -7.67
C TYR A 380 8.20 3.84 -9.14
N GLU A 381 8.67 2.62 -9.48
CA GLU A 381 9.07 2.24 -10.82
C GLU A 381 8.25 1.08 -11.39
N ASP A 382 8.28 0.95 -12.73
CA ASP A 382 7.75 -0.23 -13.41
C ASP A 382 8.60 -1.46 -13.11
N PHE A 383 8.02 -2.64 -13.26
CA PHE A 383 8.71 -3.92 -13.07
C PHE A 383 8.28 -4.97 -14.11
N PRO A 384 9.05 -6.07 -14.31
CA PRO A 384 8.73 -7.06 -15.33
C PRO A 384 7.39 -7.79 -15.07
N PRO A 385 6.73 -8.28 -16.14
CA PRO A 385 7.06 -8.03 -17.54
C PRO A 385 6.62 -6.63 -18.00
N LEU A 386 7.33 -6.05 -18.97
CA LEU A 386 6.99 -4.72 -19.52
C LEU A 386 6.07 -4.77 -20.74
N SER A 387 5.76 -5.94 -21.25
CA SER A 387 4.93 -6.13 -22.43
C SER A 387 4.02 -7.34 -22.28
N GLY A 388 3.07 -7.46 -23.19
CA GLY A 388 2.10 -8.54 -23.16
C GLY A 388 0.92 -8.30 -22.20
N PRO A 389 0.05 -9.30 -22.03
CA PRO A 389 -1.19 -9.17 -21.27
C PRO A 389 -0.99 -8.95 -19.77
N ASN A 390 0.20 -9.26 -19.27
CA ASN A 390 0.55 -9.14 -17.84
C ASN A 390 1.56 -8.02 -17.57
N ALA A 391 1.69 -7.04 -18.48
CA ALA A 391 2.63 -5.94 -18.32
C ALA A 391 2.39 -5.15 -17.03
N GLN A 392 3.47 -4.74 -16.37
CA GLN A 392 3.46 -4.17 -15.01
C GLN A 392 3.92 -2.70 -15.04
N HIS A 393 3.03 -1.81 -15.51
CA HIS A 393 3.26 -0.37 -15.60
C HIS A 393 2.64 0.39 -14.41
N TRP A 394 3.02 -0.01 -13.21
CA TRP A 394 2.54 0.60 -11.95
C TRP A 394 3.32 1.84 -11.55
N GLY A 395 4.55 1.98 -12.09
CA GLY A 395 5.47 3.02 -11.68
C GLY A 395 5.02 4.43 -12.04
N ILE A 396 5.42 5.39 -11.22
CA ILE A 396 5.37 6.81 -11.60
C ILE A 396 6.56 7.20 -12.49
N VAL A 397 7.60 6.37 -12.50
CA VAL A 397 8.75 6.48 -13.39
C VAL A 397 9.05 5.15 -14.07
N ARG A 398 9.77 5.22 -15.17
CA ARG A 398 10.31 4.07 -15.87
C ARG A 398 11.83 4.08 -15.78
N ILE A 399 12.41 3.23 -14.93
CA ILE A 399 13.84 2.96 -14.94
C ILE A 399 14.11 1.89 -15.99
N PRO A 400 15.07 2.09 -16.91
CA PRO A 400 15.44 1.03 -17.87
C PRO A 400 15.93 -0.21 -17.13
N PHE A 401 15.53 -1.38 -17.60
CA PHE A 401 16.06 -2.64 -17.11
C PHE A 401 16.09 -3.71 -18.22
N VAL A 402 16.90 -4.71 -18.01
CA VAL A 402 16.89 -5.95 -18.79
C VAL A 402 16.47 -7.11 -17.89
N GLU A 403 15.72 -8.05 -18.44
CA GLU A 403 15.39 -9.27 -17.72
C GLU A 403 16.62 -10.17 -17.67
N ASP A 404 17.12 -10.45 -16.47
CA ASP A 404 18.30 -11.27 -16.23
C ASP A 404 18.13 -12.00 -14.88
N PRO A 405 18.14 -13.36 -14.88
CA PRO A 405 17.97 -14.13 -13.66
C PRO A 405 19.11 -13.96 -12.64
N ARG A 406 20.22 -13.35 -13.02
CA ARG A 406 21.31 -13.03 -12.10
C ARG A 406 21.00 -11.81 -11.22
N CYS A 407 20.06 -10.99 -11.65
CA CYS A 407 19.62 -9.86 -10.86
C CYS A 407 18.51 -10.25 -9.87
N PRO A 408 18.45 -9.61 -8.71
CA PRO A 408 17.35 -9.80 -7.78
C PRO A 408 16.01 -9.56 -8.48
N GLY A 409 15.07 -10.48 -8.29
CA GLY A 409 13.75 -10.42 -8.93
C GLY A 409 13.74 -10.61 -10.45
N GLY A 410 14.87 -11.01 -11.04
CA GLY A 410 14.96 -11.25 -12.46
C GLY A 410 15.08 -10.00 -13.35
N ALA A 411 15.34 -8.83 -12.75
CA ALA A 411 15.49 -7.58 -13.48
C ALA A 411 16.76 -6.83 -13.07
N CYS A 412 17.62 -6.56 -14.04
CA CYS A 412 18.77 -5.69 -13.86
C CYS A 412 18.41 -4.27 -14.30
N TYR A 413 18.10 -3.42 -13.35
CA TYR A 413 17.82 -2.00 -13.62
C TYR A 413 19.10 -1.24 -13.95
N ASP A 414 18.94 -0.12 -14.69
CA ASP A 414 20.06 0.76 -14.96
C ASP A 414 20.77 1.15 -13.65
N PRO A 415 22.10 0.92 -13.56
CA PRO A 415 22.85 1.13 -12.33
C PRO A 415 22.90 2.58 -11.87
N ALA A 416 22.62 3.55 -12.73
CA ALA A 416 22.51 4.95 -12.35
C ALA A 416 21.15 5.29 -11.74
N GLY A 417 20.14 4.42 -11.91
CA GLY A 417 18.78 4.67 -11.45
C GLY A 417 18.08 5.83 -12.16
N GLU A 418 18.60 6.24 -13.34
CA GLU A 418 18.02 7.36 -14.08
C GLU A 418 16.77 6.92 -14.84
N PRO A 419 15.63 7.58 -14.65
CA PRO A 419 14.42 7.28 -15.41
C PRO A 419 14.56 7.58 -16.89
N ALA A 420 14.20 6.64 -17.75
CA ALA A 420 14.01 6.90 -19.19
C ALA A 420 12.92 7.95 -19.41
N PHE A 421 11.89 7.92 -18.57
CA PHE A 421 10.85 8.96 -18.52
C PHE A 421 10.11 8.96 -17.17
N ARG A 422 9.47 10.09 -16.89
CA ARG A 422 8.52 10.28 -15.80
C ARG A 422 7.11 10.26 -16.38
N ARG A 423 6.23 9.46 -15.78
CA ARG A 423 4.81 9.38 -16.21
C ARG A 423 4.04 10.61 -15.77
N GLU A 424 2.85 10.82 -16.32
CA GLU A 424 1.94 11.89 -15.88
C GLU A 424 1.62 11.80 -14.38
N ALA A 425 1.55 10.60 -13.83
CA ALA A 425 1.36 10.36 -12.41
C ALA A 425 2.47 11.00 -11.53
N TYR A 426 3.72 11.07 -12.00
CA TYR A 426 4.79 11.78 -11.31
C TYR A 426 4.49 13.29 -11.19
N PHE A 427 4.05 13.90 -12.27
CA PHE A 427 3.70 15.32 -12.29
C PHE A 427 2.44 15.60 -11.49
N THR A 428 1.50 14.66 -11.50
CA THR A 428 0.28 14.74 -10.68
C THR A 428 0.60 14.63 -9.19
N LEU A 429 1.55 13.81 -8.78
CA LEU A 429 2.03 13.81 -7.39
C LEU A 429 2.58 15.16 -6.97
N ARG A 430 3.38 15.82 -7.82
CA ARG A 430 3.85 17.18 -7.59
C ARG A 430 2.71 18.18 -7.42
N GLU A 431 1.71 18.09 -8.31
CA GLU A 431 0.49 18.92 -8.24
C GLU A 431 -0.24 18.71 -6.90
N VAL A 432 -0.47 17.46 -6.53
CA VAL A 432 -1.12 17.06 -5.27
C VAL A 432 -0.33 17.55 -4.05
N ALA A 433 0.99 17.51 -4.13
CA ALA A 433 1.88 18.02 -3.10
C ALA A 433 2.00 19.56 -3.05
N GLY A 434 1.27 20.27 -3.91
CA GLY A 434 1.32 21.74 -4.02
C GLY A 434 2.65 22.27 -4.57
N LEU A 435 3.40 21.45 -5.33
CA LEU A 435 4.64 21.85 -5.96
C LEU A 435 4.42 22.36 -7.38
N PRO A 436 5.27 23.29 -7.87
CA PRO A 436 5.22 23.74 -9.24
C PRO A 436 5.38 22.58 -10.23
N VAL A 437 4.49 22.52 -11.22
CA VAL A 437 4.56 21.51 -12.27
C VAL A 437 5.02 22.17 -13.56
N GLU A 438 6.31 22.11 -13.82
CA GLU A 438 6.83 22.45 -15.14
C GLU A 438 6.66 21.26 -16.08
N ARG A 439 5.65 21.29 -16.92
CA ARG A 439 5.47 20.32 -18.02
C ARG A 439 6.41 20.74 -19.16
N ARG A 440 7.68 20.38 -19.06
CA ARG A 440 8.54 20.41 -20.25
C ARG A 440 8.14 19.23 -21.12
N PHE A 441 7.31 19.49 -22.12
CA PHE A 441 7.10 18.54 -23.22
C PHE A 441 8.44 18.40 -23.94
N LEU A 442 9.19 17.38 -23.62
CA LEU A 442 10.20 16.92 -24.57
C LEU A 442 9.43 16.35 -25.75
N PRO A 443 9.64 16.85 -26.98
CA PRO A 443 8.99 16.29 -28.14
C PRO A 443 9.36 14.81 -28.19
N LEU A 444 8.35 13.94 -28.33
CA LEU A 444 8.54 12.55 -28.70
C LEU A 444 9.32 12.55 -30.02
N VAL A 445 10.62 12.40 -29.96
CA VAL A 445 11.43 12.06 -31.11
C VAL A 445 11.05 10.62 -31.40
N GLY A 446 10.16 10.46 -32.39
CA GLY A 446 9.76 9.17 -32.89
C GLY A 446 10.98 8.40 -33.40
N ARG A 447 11.16 7.18 -32.88
CA ARG A 447 11.81 6.06 -33.55
C ARG A 447 11.00 4.81 -33.29
#